data_f2e86d52cd334be899b95190712af36d
#
_entry.id   f2e86d52cd334be899b95190712af36d
#
_cell.length_a   1.000
_cell.length_b   1.000
_cell.length_c   1.000
_cell.angle_alpha   90.00
_cell.angle_beta   90.00
_cell.angle_gamma   90.00
#
_symmetry.space_group_name_H-M   'P 1'
#
loop_
_entity.id
_entity.type
_entity.pdbx_description
1 polymer ?
#
loop_
_entity_poly.entity_id
_entity_poly.type
_entity_poly.pdbx_seq_one_letter_code
_entity_poly.pdbx_strand_id
1 'polypeptide(L)'
;MFFIKLHHYILFFICNTWEQRKLGDLADVTKLAGFEFTEHVVYSDEGNIIALRGLNIKNGQLILDDVKYIDGSNFSKLSRSKLFIDDIMFTYVGTVGEVAIIKENDRFYLAPNVSRIRVKSDDSPKFISHYMRTDNFKNKVIFPLIATSSQPALSMENIRRFMINMPKNRDEQDRLAEYFESLDHIITLHQRKCDTLKELKKYMLQNMFPKKG
;
A
#
# COMPACT_ATOMS: atom_id res chain seq x y z
N MET A 1 -27.20 -3.27 -18.07
CA MET A 1 -28.22 -2.49 -17.34
C MET A 1 -27.88 -2.27 -15.87
N PHE A 2 -27.14 -3.15 -15.21
CA PHE A 2 -26.67 -3.01 -13.81
C PHE A 2 -25.60 -1.92 -13.65
N PHE A 3 -24.66 -1.80 -14.57
CA PHE A 3 -23.57 -0.81 -14.55
C PHE A 3 -24.04 0.65 -14.68
N ILE A 4 -25.12 0.91 -15.44
CA ILE A 4 -25.63 2.27 -15.66
C ILE A 4 -26.36 2.79 -14.40
N LYS A 5 -27.08 1.94 -13.68
CA LYS A 5 -27.71 2.32 -12.41
C LYS A 5 -26.68 2.60 -11.31
N LEU A 6 -25.58 1.85 -11.27
CA LEU A 6 -24.49 2.05 -10.31
C LEU A 6 -23.78 3.39 -10.56
N HIS A 7 -23.57 3.76 -11.82
CA HIS A 7 -22.97 5.05 -12.20
C HIS A 7 -23.85 6.26 -11.78
N HIS A 8 -25.16 6.13 -11.87
CA HIS A 8 -26.10 7.18 -11.44
C HIS A 8 -26.15 7.33 -9.91
N TYR A 9 -26.02 6.24 -9.15
CA TYR A 9 -25.95 6.29 -7.69
C TYR A 9 -24.64 6.94 -7.20
N ILE A 10 -23.53 6.68 -7.86
CA ILE A 10 -22.23 7.29 -7.52
C ILE A 10 -22.23 8.80 -7.81
N LEU A 11 -22.84 9.24 -8.91
CA LEU A 11 -22.95 10.67 -9.27
C LEU A 11 -23.85 11.48 -8.33
N PHE A 12 -24.81 10.86 -7.66
CA PHE A 12 -25.71 11.57 -6.73
C PHE A 12 -25.07 11.89 -5.37
N PHE A 13 -23.95 11.24 -5.01
CA PHE A 13 -23.20 11.47 -3.78
C PHE A 13 -22.02 12.42 -3.92
N ILE A 14 -21.70 12.92 -5.11
CA ILE A 14 -20.71 13.99 -5.29
C ILE A 14 -21.38 15.33 -4.95
N CYS A 15 -21.76 15.50 -3.72
CA CYS A 15 -22.27 16.77 -3.23
C CYS A 15 -21.13 17.48 -2.49
N ASN A 16 -20.61 18.51 -3.06
CA ASN A 16 -19.96 19.77 -2.59
C ASN A 16 -19.33 19.84 -1.17
N THR A 17 -18.91 18.72 -0.58
CA THR A 17 -18.39 18.66 0.81
C THR A 17 -16.98 18.08 0.92
N TRP A 18 -16.23 18.05 -0.18
CA TRP A 18 -14.83 17.64 -0.15
C TRP A 18 -13.95 18.82 0.23
N GLU A 19 -12.95 18.54 1.02
CA GLU A 19 -11.93 19.51 1.40
C GLU A 19 -10.53 18.98 1.09
N GLN A 20 -9.59 19.90 0.99
CA GLN A 20 -8.20 19.56 0.81
C GLN A 20 -7.47 19.69 2.15
N ARG A 21 -6.85 18.60 2.62
CA ARG A 21 -6.13 18.57 3.89
C ARG A 21 -4.71 18.07 3.70
N LYS A 22 -3.80 18.63 4.48
CA LYS A 22 -2.39 18.25 4.45
C LYS A 22 -2.17 16.95 5.21
N LEU A 23 -1.47 16.00 4.62
CA LEU A 23 -1.24 14.67 5.22
C LEU A 23 -0.54 14.75 6.59
N GLY A 24 0.38 15.69 6.78
CA GLY A 24 1.05 15.89 8.06
C GLY A 24 0.15 16.36 9.20
N ASP A 25 -1.02 16.94 8.87
CA ASP A 25 -2.03 17.34 9.85
C ASP A 25 -2.96 16.17 10.19
N LEU A 26 -3.15 15.24 9.25
CA LEU A 26 -3.97 14.04 9.40
C LEU A 26 -3.24 12.88 10.09
N ALA A 27 -1.92 12.77 9.88
CA ALA A 27 -1.18 11.56 10.20
C ALA A 27 0.24 11.83 10.71
N ASP A 28 0.73 10.87 11.50
CA ASP A 28 2.15 10.74 11.81
C ASP A 28 2.87 10.02 10.68
N VAL A 29 3.87 10.69 10.10
CA VAL A 29 4.70 10.12 9.03
C VAL A 29 6.09 9.85 9.55
N THR A 30 6.47 8.58 9.59
CA THR A 30 7.74 8.11 10.15
C THR A 30 8.44 7.11 9.25
N LYS A 31 9.77 7.01 9.39
CA LYS A 31 10.60 5.99 8.75
C LYS A 31 11.52 5.35 9.77
N LEU A 32 12.04 4.18 9.45
CA LEU A 32 13.14 3.58 10.21
C LEU A 32 14.40 4.46 10.06
N ALA A 33 15.01 4.82 11.18
CA ALA A 33 16.28 5.54 11.15
C ALA A 33 17.43 4.58 10.76
N GLY A 34 18.42 5.10 10.01
CA GLY A 34 19.51 4.26 9.53
C GLY A 34 20.30 3.58 10.66
N PHE A 35 20.54 4.30 11.76
CA PHE A 35 21.25 3.72 12.93
C PHE A 35 20.39 2.66 13.65
N GLU A 36 19.07 2.82 13.76
CA GLU A 36 18.18 1.79 14.34
C GLU A 36 18.25 0.50 13.51
N PHE A 37 18.35 0.64 12.20
CA PHE A 37 18.49 -0.48 11.29
C PHE A 37 19.83 -1.22 11.49
N THR A 38 20.95 -0.50 11.48
CA THR A 38 22.28 -1.10 11.53
C THR A 38 22.61 -1.71 12.89
N GLU A 39 22.10 -1.14 13.99
CA GLU A 39 22.45 -1.55 15.34
C GLU A 39 21.49 -2.57 15.94
N HIS A 40 20.23 -2.58 15.52
CA HIS A 40 19.17 -3.29 16.23
C HIS A 40 18.40 -4.31 15.40
N VAL A 41 18.56 -4.31 14.07
CA VAL A 41 17.87 -5.26 13.18
C VAL A 41 18.80 -6.41 12.81
N VAL A 42 18.36 -7.63 13.05
CA VAL A 42 19.03 -8.87 12.64
C VAL A 42 18.12 -9.61 11.66
N TYR A 43 18.54 -9.73 10.42
CA TYR A 43 17.80 -10.45 9.40
C TYR A 43 18.00 -11.97 9.49
N SER A 44 16.90 -12.69 9.24
CA SER A 44 16.86 -14.15 9.06
C SER A 44 16.00 -14.50 7.84
N ASP A 45 16.20 -15.69 7.30
CA ASP A 45 15.37 -16.27 6.23
C ASP A 45 14.14 -17.00 6.79
N GLU A 46 14.10 -17.26 8.10
CA GLU A 46 13.00 -17.92 8.80
C GLU A 46 12.60 -17.13 10.04
N GLY A 47 11.30 -17.16 10.39
CA GLY A 47 10.75 -16.49 11.56
C GLY A 47 9.27 -16.20 11.44
N ASN A 48 8.78 -15.31 12.31
CA ASN A 48 7.38 -14.88 12.37
C ASN A 48 7.24 -13.37 12.12
N ILE A 49 8.22 -12.59 12.53
CA ILE A 49 8.19 -11.12 12.48
C ILE A 49 8.90 -10.65 11.22
N ILE A 50 8.18 -9.95 10.38
CA ILE A 50 8.61 -9.54 9.03
C ILE A 50 9.02 -8.07 9.03
N ALA A 51 10.18 -7.77 8.44
CA ALA A 51 10.56 -6.42 8.05
C ALA A 51 10.03 -6.11 6.65
N LEU A 52 9.03 -5.21 6.54
CA LEU A 52 8.44 -4.82 5.27
C LEU A 52 9.36 -3.87 4.51
N ARG A 53 9.89 -4.36 3.39
CA ARG A 53 10.74 -3.63 2.44
C ARG A 53 9.89 -3.06 1.30
N GLY A 54 10.44 -2.13 0.52
CA GLY A 54 9.75 -1.53 -0.63
C GLY A 54 9.21 -2.56 -1.63
N LEU A 55 9.94 -3.65 -1.87
CA LEU A 55 9.51 -4.72 -2.78
C LEU A 55 8.27 -5.50 -2.28
N ASN A 56 7.99 -5.43 -0.98
CA ASN A 56 6.83 -6.06 -0.37
C ASN A 56 5.53 -5.24 -0.50
N ILE A 57 5.61 -4.05 -1.12
CA ILE A 57 4.47 -3.16 -1.30
C ILE A 57 4.22 -2.97 -2.78
N LYS A 58 3.08 -3.43 -3.28
CA LYS A 58 2.75 -3.33 -4.70
C LYS A 58 1.24 -3.34 -4.94
N ASN A 59 0.77 -2.40 -5.77
CA ASN A 59 -0.62 -2.33 -6.21
C ASN A 59 -1.65 -2.36 -5.05
N GLY A 60 -1.36 -1.73 -3.93
CA GLY A 60 -2.25 -1.68 -2.76
C GLY A 60 -2.20 -2.91 -1.86
N GLN A 61 -1.30 -3.85 -2.11
CA GLN A 61 -1.20 -5.12 -1.39
C GLN A 61 0.20 -5.34 -0.82
N LEU A 62 0.28 -6.14 0.24
CA LEU A 62 1.52 -6.69 0.74
C LEU A 62 1.85 -7.97 -0.03
N ILE A 63 3.02 -8.02 -0.66
CA ILE A 63 3.55 -9.19 -1.36
C ILE A 63 4.57 -9.86 -0.43
N LEU A 64 4.23 -11.05 0.03
CA LEU A 64 4.99 -11.77 1.06
C LEU A 64 5.74 -13.00 0.53
N ASP A 65 5.96 -13.09 -0.78
CA ASP A 65 6.68 -14.21 -1.41
C ASP A 65 8.19 -14.16 -1.14
N ASP A 66 8.77 -12.95 -1.03
CA ASP A 66 10.16 -12.71 -0.65
C ASP A 66 10.18 -11.75 0.55
N VAL A 67 10.31 -12.31 1.75
CA VAL A 67 10.37 -11.56 2.99
C VAL A 67 11.67 -11.81 3.74
N LYS A 68 12.01 -10.93 4.66
CA LYS A 68 13.06 -11.14 5.65
C LYS A 68 12.44 -11.04 7.05
N TYR A 69 12.81 -11.98 7.88
CA TYR A 69 12.37 -12.03 9.27
C TYR A 69 13.37 -11.33 10.17
N ILE A 70 12.91 -10.86 11.32
CA ILE A 70 13.72 -10.09 12.28
C ILE A 70 13.52 -10.53 13.72
N ASP A 71 13.13 -11.78 13.94
CA ASP A 71 12.84 -12.33 15.29
C ASP A 71 14.01 -12.20 16.26
N GLY A 72 15.25 -12.25 15.76
CA GLY A 72 16.48 -12.04 16.57
C GLY A 72 16.82 -10.58 16.89
N SER A 73 15.97 -9.62 16.53
CA SER A 73 16.24 -8.18 16.67
C SER A 73 15.93 -7.64 18.05
N ASN A 74 16.51 -6.47 18.38
CA ASN A 74 16.24 -5.79 19.66
C ASN A 74 14.95 -4.94 19.57
N PHE A 75 13.79 -5.57 19.74
CA PHE A 75 12.47 -4.92 19.61
C PHE A 75 12.24 -3.77 20.62
N SER A 76 12.93 -3.75 21.75
CA SER A 76 12.83 -2.63 22.71
C SER A 76 13.31 -1.31 22.11
N LYS A 77 14.22 -1.37 21.15
CA LYS A 77 14.77 -0.23 20.41
C LYS A 77 14.04 0.05 19.10
N LEU A 78 13.19 -0.86 18.64
CA LEU A 78 12.45 -0.78 17.38
C LEU A 78 10.96 -0.40 17.56
N SER A 79 10.55 0.08 18.72
CA SER A 79 9.15 0.39 19.03
C SER A 79 8.49 1.36 18.03
N ARG A 80 9.26 2.33 17.51
CA ARG A 80 8.79 3.30 16.50
C ARG A 80 8.55 2.65 15.15
N SER A 81 9.21 1.55 14.86
CA SER A 81 9.14 0.83 13.59
C SER A 81 8.05 -0.25 13.58
N LYS A 82 7.45 -0.55 14.74
CA LYS A 82 6.35 -1.52 14.85
C LYS A 82 5.12 -0.99 14.12
N LEU A 83 4.52 -1.89 13.32
CA LEU A 83 3.34 -1.60 12.52
C LEU A 83 2.10 -2.20 13.17
N PHE A 84 0.98 -1.49 13.02
CA PHE A 84 -0.33 -1.88 13.53
C PHE A 84 -1.38 -1.84 12.42
N ILE A 85 -2.51 -2.49 12.67
CA ILE A 85 -3.67 -2.41 11.77
C ILE A 85 -3.95 -0.94 11.44
N ASP A 86 -4.30 -0.69 10.18
CA ASP A 86 -4.59 0.62 9.59
C ASP A 86 -3.38 1.55 9.41
N ASP A 87 -2.15 1.11 9.75
CA ASP A 87 -0.96 1.82 9.29
C ASP A 87 -0.86 1.73 7.77
N ILE A 88 -0.65 2.86 7.12
CA ILE A 88 -0.43 2.95 5.68
C ILE A 88 1.07 2.92 5.42
N MET A 89 1.50 1.98 4.59
CA MET A 89 2.86 1.85 4.10
C MET A 89 3.02 2.64 2.81
N PHE A 90 4.11 3.39 2.70
CA PHE A 90 4.41 4.19 1.51
C PHE A 90 5.89 4.06 1.14
N THR A 91 6.18 3.65 -0.10
CA THR A 91 7.56 3.59 -0.60
C THR A 91 8.06 4.98 -1.00
N TYR A 92 9.17 5.41 -0.42
CA TYR A 92 9.72 6.75 -0.67
C TYR A 92 11.08 6.75 -1.37
N VAL A 93 11.69 5.60 -1.60
CA VAL A 93 12.95 5.42 -2.36
C VAL A 93 12.81 4.25 -3.32
N GLY A 94 13.38 4.37 -4.52
CA GLY A 94 13.32 3.37 -5.57
C GLY A 94 11.98 3.39 -6.30
N THR A 95 11.13 2.38 -6.14
CA THR A 95 9.77 2.37 -6.67
C THR A 95 8.88 3.28 -5.81
N VAL A 96 9.01 4.60 -6.01
CA VAL A 96 8.29 5.59 -5.21
C VAL A 96 6.80 5.60 -5.51
N GLY A 97 5.98 5.71 -4.47
CA GLY A 97 4.52 5.90 -4.59
C GLY A 97 3.71 4.60 -4.55
N GLU A 98 4.33 3.46 -4.22
CA GLU A 98 3.56 2.28 -3.88
C GLU A 98 3.00 2.39 -2.46
N VAL A 99 1.75 1.95 -2.31
CA VAL A 99 0.98 2.09 -1.06
C VAL A 99 0.34 0.75 -0.73
N ALA A 100 0.34 0.38 0.56
CA ALA A 100 -0.46 -0.72 1.10
C ALA A 100 -0.89 -0.41 2.53
N ILE A 101 -1.93 -1.07 3.02
CA ILE A 101 -2.40 -0.92 4.40
C ILE A 101 -2.15 -2.20 5.20
N ILE A 102 -1.77 -2.07 6.46
CA ILE A 102 -1.54 -3.18 7.38
C ILE A 102 -2.89 -3.72 7.85
N LYS A 103 -3.07 -5.06 7.76
CA LYS A 103 -4.33 -5.74 8.08
C LYS A 103 -4.26 -6.62 9.33
N GLU A 104 -3.08 -6.79 9.91
CA GLU A 104 -2.87 -7.61 11.12
C GLU A 104 -1.84 -6.98 12.05
N ASN A 105 -1.98 -7.20 13.36
CA ASN A 105 -1.04 -6.73 14.37
C ASN A 105 0.09 -7.73 14.61
N ASP A 106 1.15 -7.26 15.29
CA ASP A 106 2.22 -8.05 15.89
C ASP A 106 3.06 -8.88 14.90
N ARG A 107 3.02 -8.56 13.62
CA ARG A 107 3.74 -9.30 12.58
C ARG A 107 4.75 -8.47 11.80
N PHE A 108 4.55 -7.17 11.71
CA PHE A 108 5.30 -6.33 10.78
C PHE A 108 6.04 -5.19 11.46
N TYR A 109 7.23 -4.92 10.92
CA TYR A 109 8.05 -3.75 11.25
C TYR A 109 8.51 -3.04 9.99
N LEU A 110 8.82 -1.73 10.10
CA LEU A 110 9.41 -0.96 9.02
C LEU A 110 10.81 -1.48 8.67
N ALA A 111 11.08 -1.59 7.38
CA ALA A 111 12.42 -1.70 6.84
C ALA A 111 12.85 -0.38 6.14
N PRO A 112 14.11 -0.24 5.72
CA PRO A 112 14.56 0.93 4.94
C PRO A 112 13.74 1.14 3.68
N ASN A 113 13.69 2.41 3.22
CA ASN A 113 13.03 2.86 1.99
C ASN A 113 11.49 2.85 2.00
N VAL A 114 10.88 2.51 3.14
CA VAL A 114 9.44 2.54 3.37
C VAL A 114 9.13 3.44 4.55
N SER A 115 8.07 4.21 4.44
CA SER A 115 7.53 5.02 5.54
C SER A 115 6.19 4.47 6.01
N ARG A 116 5.91 4.70 7.29
CA ARG A 116 4.61 4.49 7.92
C ARG A 116 3.87 5.81 8.00
N ILE A 117 2.62 5.80 7.58
CA ILE A 117 1.67 6.89 7.74
C ILE A 117 0.58 6.36 8.68
N ARG A 118 0.53 6.86 9.90
CA ARG A 118 -0.47 6.49 10.92
C ARG A 118 -1.44 7.64 11.10
N VAL A 119 -2.68 7.44 10.69
CA VAL A 119 -3.74 8.44 10.83
C VAL A 119 -4.04 8.67 12.31
N LYS A 120 -4.12 9.93 12.71
CA LYS A 120 -4.39 10.36 14.09
C LYS A 120 -5.73 11.06 14.23
N SER A 121 -6.24 11.60 13.11
CA SER A 121 -7.56 12.20 13.03
C SER A 121 -8.64 11.12 12.98
N ASP A 122 -9.89 11.54 13.06
CA ASP A 122 -11.05 10.65 12.88
C ASP A 122 -11.33 10.35 11.41
N ASP A 123 -10.32 10.42 10.56
CA ASP A 123 -10.42 10.15 9.12
C ASP A 123 -10.10 8.68 8.80
N SER A 124 -10.58 8.21 7.65
CA SER A 124 -10.42 6.82 7.20
C SER A 124 -9.01 6.55 6.66
N PRO A 125 -8.19 5.70 7.33
CA PRO A 125 -6.90 5.27 6.78
C PRO A 125 -7.06 4.55 5.44
N LYS A 126 -8.12 3.77 5.30
CA LYS A 126 -8.43 3.03 4.07
C LYS A 126 -8.71 3.99 2.91
N PHE A 127 -9.53 5.02 3.13
CA PHE A 127 -9.79 6.05 2.12
C PHE A 127 -8.50 6.74 1.69
N ILE A 128 -7.69 7.20 2.65
CA ILE A 128 -6.41 7.86 2.37
C ILE A 128 -5.49 6.94 1.56
N SER A 129 -5.40 5.66 1.92
CA SER A 129 -4.63 4.65 1.19
C SER A 129 -5.09 4.52 -0.27
N HIS A 130 -6.40 4.41 -0.51
CA HIS A 130 -6.95 4.33 -1.87
C HIS A 130 -6.71 5.62 -2.67
N TYR A 131 -6.93 6.79 -2.04
CA TYR A 131 -6.69 8.07 -2.69
C TYR A 131 -5.24 8.23 -3.15
N MET A 132 -4.27 7.85 -2.30
CA MET A 132 -2.84 7.93 -2.62
C MET A 132 -2.41 6.97 -3.75
N ARG A 133 -3.19 5.95 -4.05
CA ARG A 133 -2.95 5.00 -5.14
C ARG A 133 -3.44 5.51 -6.50
N THR A 134 -4.29 6.55 -6.53
CA THR A 134 -4.84 7.06 -7.79
C THR A 134 -3.78 7.63 -8.72
N ASP A 135 -3.94 7.43 -10.02
CA ASP A 135 -3.04 8.00 -11.03
C ASP A 135 -3.00 9.53 -10.95
N ASN A 136 -4.14 10.14 -10.65
CA ASN A 136 -4.20 11.59 -10.46
C ASN A 136 -3.30 12.07 -9.32
N PHE A 137 -3.30 11.36 -8.18
CA PHE A 137 -2.42 11.68 -7.06
C PHE A 137 -0.95 11.43 -7.41
N LYS A 138 -0.62 10.28 -7.99
CA LYS A 138 0.75 9.95 -8.41
C LYS A 138 1.29 10.99 -9.39
N ASN A 139 0.54 11.31 -10.44
CA ASN A 139 0.97 12.22 -11.50
C ASN A 139 1.05 13.68 -11.06
N LYS A 140 0.13 14.16 -10.22
CA LYS A 140 0.09 15.58 -9.83
C LYS A 140 0.84 15.90 -8.55
N VAL A 141 0.99 14.93 -7.64
CA VAL A 141 1.57 15.18 -6.31
C VAL A 141 2.93 14.50 -6.14
N ILE A 142 3.05 13.22 -6.52
CA ILE A 142 4.26 12.45 -6.25
C ILE A 142 5.35 12.74 -7.30
N PHE A 143 5.05 12.49 -8.57
CA PHE A 143 6.06 12.53 -9.63
C PHE A 143 6.73 13.89 -9.84
N PRO A 144 6.05 15.04 -9.69
CA PRO A 144 6.70 16.34 -9.76
C PRO A 144 7.76 16.59 -8.66
N LEU A 145 7.69 15.85 -7.55
CA LEU A 145 8.61 15.97 -6.42
C LEU A 145 9.79 15.00 -6.48
N ILE A 146 9.77 14.04 -7.41
CA ILE A 146 10.87 13.09 -7.59
C ILE A 146 11.97 13.78 -8.40
N ALA A 147 13.13 13.96 -7.76
CA ALA A 147 14.30 14.49 -8.45
C ALA A 147 14.70 13.55 -9.61
N THR A 148 15.18 14.12 -10.70
CA THR A 148 15.66 13.41 -11.90
C THR A 148 17.00 12.67 -11.66
N SER A 149 17.24 12.21 -10.43
CA SER A 149 18.41 11.42 -10.06
C SER A 149 18.25 9.97 -10.49
N SER A 150 19.36 9.26 -10.59
CA SER A 150 19.38 7.82 -10.92
C SER A 150 18.59 6.95 -9.91
N GLN A 151 18.32 7.45 -8.71
CA GLN A 151 17.49 6.81 -7.70
C GLN A 151 16.43 7.78 -7.21
N PRO A 152 15.17 7.67 -7.69
CA PRO A 152 14.08 8.50 -7.22
C PRO A 152 13.87 8.39 -5.70
N ALA A 153 13.76 9.54 -5.04
CA ALA A 153 13.53 9.57 -3.59
C ALA A 153 12.70 10.79 -3.16
N LEU A 154 11.87 10.62 -2.14
CA LEU A 154 11.12 11.67 -1.47
C LEU A 154 11.65 11.87 -0.05
N SER A 155 11.67 13.14 0.39
CA SER A 155 11.91 13.44 1.79
C SER A 155 10.65 13.21 2.63
N MET A 156 10.82 12.95 3.95
CA MET A 156 9.68 12.87 4.87
C MET A 156 8.89 14.18 4.92
N GLU A 157 9.56 15.31 4.72
CA GLU A 157 8.92 16.61 4.65
C GLU A 157 8.00 16.73 3.43
N ASN A 158 8.44 16.25 2.27
CA ASN A 158 7.60 16.22 1.07
C ASN A 158 6.34 15.37 1.29
N ILE A 159 6.47 14.19 1.92
CA ILE A 159 5.34 13.30 2.20
C ILE A 159 4.35 13.99 3.15
N ARG A 160 4.83 14.66 4.21
CA ARG A 160 3.96 15.41 5.13
C ARG A 160 3.22 16.56 4.45
N ARG A 161 3.77 17.10 3.36
CA ARG A 161 3.15 18.19 2.57
C ARG A 161 2.13 17.71 1.54
N PHE A 162 1.95 16.43 1.35
CA PHE A 162 0.93 15.92 0.43
C PHE A 162 -0.45 16.47 0.78
N MET A 163 -1.17 16.92 -0.25
CA MET A 163 -2.54 17.40 -0.11
C MET A 163 -3.50 16.29 -0.51
N ILE A 164 -4.37 15.92 0.41
CA ILE A 164 -5.39 14.87 0.25
C ILE A 164 -6.74 15.55 0.06
N ASN A 165 -7.37 15.32 -1.07
CA ASN A 165 -8.77 15.73 -1.28
C ASN A 165 -9.66 14.62 -0.73
N MET A 166 -10.54 14.95 0.20
CA MET A 166 -11.33 13.97 0.93
C MET A 166 -12.70 14.51 1.32
N PRO A 167 -13.73 13.65 1.42
CA PRO A 167 -14.99 14.02 2.01
C PRO A 167 -14.82 14.47 3.46
N LYS A 168 -15.58 15.47 3.91
CA LYS A 168 -15.61 15.88 5.31
C LYS A 168 -16.27 14.84 6.22
N ASN A 169 -17.19 14.06 5.68
CA ASN A 169 -17.94 13.05 6.41
C ASN A 169 -17.17 11.72 6.42
N ARG A 170 -16.88 11.20 7.62
CA ARG A 170 -16.19 9.91 7.81
C ARG A 170 -16.94 8.74 7.18
N ASP A 171 -18.27 8.69 7.32
CA ASP A 171 -19.07 7.59 6.74
C ASP A 171 -18.95 7.57 5.20
N GLU A 172 -18.84 8.73 4.55
CA GLU A 172 -18.62 8.81 3.11
C GLU A 172 -17.22 8.28 2.74
N GLN A 173 -16.20 8.64 3.52
CA GLN A 173 -14.84 8.11 3.34
C GLN A 173 -14.82 6.59 3.43
N ASP A 174 -15.45 6.02 4.45
CA ASP A 174 -15.48 4.58 4.69
C ASP A 174 -16.26 3.84 3.60
N ARG A 175 -17.42 4.34 3.16
CA ARG A 175 -18.19 3.76 2.03
C ARG A 175 -17.39 3.74 0.74
N LEU A 176 -16.66 4.83 0.43
CA LEU A 176 -15.79 4.88 -0.74
C LEU A 176 -14.65 3.87 -0.62
N ALA A 177 -14.03 3.76 0.55
CA ALA A 177 -12.98 2.80 0.80
C ALA A 177 -13.46 1.35 0.65
N GLU A 178 -14.60 0.99 1.22
CA GLU A 178 -15.22 -0.33 1.09
C GLU A 178 -15.56 -0.67 -0.37
N TYR A 179 -16.05 0.32 -1.12
CA TYR A 179 -16.33 0.14 -2.54
C TYR A 179 -15.05 -0.20 -3.33
N PHE A 180 -13.97 0.55 -3.12
CA PHE A 180 -12.70 0.27 -3.78
C PHE A 180 -12.05 -1.03 -3.29
N GLU A 181 -12.13 -1.38 -2.00
CA GLU A 181 -11.69 -2.69 -1.51
C GLU A 181 -12.44 -3.84 -2.19
N SER A 182 -13.75 -3.69 -2.39
CA SER A 182 -14.57 -4.70 -3.10
C SER A 182 -14.13 -4.86 -4.55
N LEU A 183 -13.82 -3.75 -5.24
CA LEU A 183 -13.28 -3.81 -6.60
C LEU A 183 -11.90 -4.47 -6.66
N ASP A 184 -10.99 -4.11 -5.75
CA ASP A 184 -9.67 -4.72 -5.63
C ASP A 184 -9.78 -6.25 -5.39
N HIS A 185 -10.73 -6.66 -4.56
CA HIS A 185 -11.00 -8.09 -4.31
C HIS A 185 -11.47 -8.82 -5.58
N ILE A 186 -12.43 -8.24 -6.31
CA ILE A 186 -12.93 -8.80 -7.57
C ILE A 186 -11.79 -8.90 -8.61
N ILE A 187 -10.99 -7.87 -8.75
CA ILE A 187 -9.83 -7.85 -9.67
C ILE A 187 -8.87 -9.00 -9.30
N THR A 188 -8.55 -9.14 -8.01
CA THR A 188 -7.65 -10.20 -7.53
C THR A 188 -8.20 -11.60 -7.82
N LEU A 189 -9.49 -11.85 -7.59
CA LEU A 189 -10.14 -13.13 -7.90
C LEU A 189 -10.09 -13.45 -9.40
N HIS A 190 -10.39 -12.47 -10.25
CA HIS A 190 -10.33 -12.67 -11.71
C HIS A 190 -8.90 -12.90 -12.19
N GLN A 191 -7.92 -12.21 -11.62
CA GLN A 191 -6.51 -12.42 -11.96
C GLN A 191 -6.08 -13.86 -11.63
N ARG A 192 -6.36 -14.36 -10.42
CA ARG A 192 -6.08 -15.75 -10.02
C ARG A 192 -6.73 -16.76 -10.96
N LYS A 193 -8.01 -16.56 -11.31
CA LYS A 193 -8.71 -17.41 -12.27
C LYS A 193 -8.05 -17.40 -13.64
N CYS A 194 -7.63 -16.23 -14.12
CA CYS A 194 -6.93 -16.10 -15.40
C CYS A 194 -5.59 -16.86 -15.38
N ASP A 195 -4.84 -16.76 -14.29
CA ASP A 195 -3.54 -17.44 -14.17
C ASP A 195 -3.71 -18.97 -14.10
N THR A 196 -4.69 -19.46 -13.34
CA THR A 196 -5.04 -20.90 -13.32
C THR A 196 -5.43 -21.42 -14.72
N LEU A 197 -6.23 -20.65 -15.48
CA LEU A 197 -6.61 -21.04 -16.85
C LEU A 197 -5.41 -21.03 -17.80
N LYS A 198 -4.47 -20.11 -17.62
CA LYS A 198 -3.22 -20.12 -18.41
C LYS A 198 -2.37 -21.35 -18.12
N GLU A 199 -2.24 -21.74 -16.85
CA GLU A 199 -1.53 -22.95 -16.45
C GLU A 199 -2.20 -24.21 -17.00
N LEU A 200 -3.51 -24.30 -16.88
CA LEU A 200 -4.29 -25.42 -17.46
C LEU A 200 -4.09 -25.50 -18.97
N LYS A 201 -4.20 -24.38 -19.69
CA LYS A 201 -3.93 -24.33 -21.12
C LYS A 201 -2.53 -24.80 -21.44
N LYS A 202 -1.51 -24.38 -20.70
CA LYS A 202 -0.12 -24.83 -20.89
C LYS A 202 0.02 -26.34 -20.69
N TYR A 203 -0.58 -26.88 -19.62
CA TYR A 203 -0.60 -28.30 -19.33
C TYR A 203 -1.24 -29.10 -20.46
N MET A 204 -2.42 -28.69 -20.96
CA MET A 204 -3.11 -29.35 -22.04
C MET A 204 -2.30 -29.32 -23.34
N LEU A 205 -1.70 -28.19 -23.69
CA LEU A 205 -0.84 -28.08 -24.88
C LEU A 205 0.38 -29.02 -24.82
N GLN A 206 0.92 -29.29 -23.65
CA GLN A 206 2.08 -30.16 -23.47
C GLN A 206 1.74 -31.64 -23.45
N ASN A 207 0.51 -32.00 -23.04
CA ASN A 207 0.16 -33.41 -22.77
C ASN A 207 -0.93 -33.98 -23.69
N MET A 208 -1.70 -33.14 -24.38
CA MET A 208 -2.78 -33.65 -25.28
C MET A 208 -2.32 -33.87 -26.73
N PHE A 209 -1.19 -33.35 -27.13
CA PHE A 209 -0.66 -33.56 -28.46
C PHE A 209 0.34 -34.73 -28.45
N PRO A 210 0.24 -35.71 -29.41
CA PRO A 210 1.19 -36.80 -29.49
C PRO A 210 2.60 -36.26 -29.69
N LYS A 211 3.54 -36.69 -28.85
CA LYS A 211 4.97 -36.47 -29.12
C LYS A 211 5.32 -37.29 -30.33
N LYS A 212 5.81 -36.68 -31.41
CA LYS A 212 6.43 -37.45 -32.51
C LYS A 212 7.55 -38.28 -31.91
N GLY A 213 7.44 -39.61 -32.04
CA GLY A 213 8.52 -40.57 -31.83
C GLY A 213 9.64 -40.35 -32.83
#